data_cad01e2fb1524505baac09949ff303ce
#
_entry.id   cad01e2fb1524505baac09949ff303ce
#
_cell.length_a   1.000
_cell.length_b   1.000
_cell.length_c   1.000
_cell.angle_alpha   90.00
_cell.angle_beta   90.00
_cell.angle_gamma   90.00
#
_symmetry.space_group_name_H-M   'P 1'
#
loop_
_entity.id
_entity.type
_entity.pdbx_description
1 polymer ?
#
loop_
_entity_poly.entity_id
_entity_poly.type
_entity_poly.pdbx_seq_one_letter_code
_entity_poly.pdbx_strand_id
1 'polypeptide(L)'
;MLFCHVTSHIEGDPNDDLFEKKGGGGYPTMLMLDETGDMIGKHSGERTVPEFEKTVAKAVLYLAVRKKAEAGDKSAGIDLAIAKVELGTLTADDAKKKIGELGTPTPEQQVRFDAVLLNQEVMAISKSAGQDRASAGKKFSEMKAAGKIPTGANEYLTFWDTITVYAEAQNDVPMFEEALAKVREKIGANPSKKKYFDTKEAALKKMKSKK
;
A
#
# COMPACT_ATOMS: atom_id res chain seq x y z
N MET A 1 15.45 -18.58 8.42
CA MET A 1 16.60 -18.63 7.48
C MET A 1 16.53 -17.39 6.59
N LEU A 2 17.65 -16.71 6.34
CA LEU A 2 17.70 -15.62 5.37
C LEU A 2 17.97 -16.22 4.00
N PHE A 3 17.09 -15.90 3.03
CA PHE A 3 17.23 -16.32 1.64
C PHE A 3 17.32 -15.08 0.74
N CYS A 4 18.30 -15.06 -0.16
CA CYS A 4 18.47 -13.99 -1.14
C CYS A 4 18.32 -14.58 -2.53
N HIS A 5 17.29 -14.14 -3.26
CA HIS A 5 17.09 -14.48 -4.66
C HIS A 5 17.69 -13.39 -5.55
N VAL A 6 18.64 -13.76 -6.40
CA VAL A 6 19.23 -12.89 -7.41
C VAL A 6 18.33 -12.95 -8.65
N THR A 7 17.85 -11.80 -9.10
CA THR A 7 16.87 -11.70 -10.18
C THR A 7 17.48 -11.38 -11.56
N SER A 8 18.78 -11.57 -11.72
CA SER A 8 19.39 -11.60 -13.05
C SER A 8 18.96 -12.87 -13.76
N HIS A 9 18.51 -12.74 -15.00
CA HIS A 9 18.17 -13.90 -15.81
C HIS A 9 19.39 -14.83 -15.91
N ILE A 10 19.23 -16.05 -15.42
CA ILE A 10 20.27 -17.11 -15.49
C ILE A 10 19.64 -18.23 -16.30
N GLU A 11 20.20 -18.49 -17.49
CA GLU A 11 19.71 -19.55 -18.37
C GLU A 11 19.69 -20.90 -17.63
N GLY A 12 18.48 -21.51 -17.59
CA GLY A 12 18.26 -22.81 -16.92
C GLY A 12 17.99 -22.72 -15.41
N ASP A 13 17.88 -21.53 -14.81
CA ASP A 13 17.44 -21.41 -13.41
C ASP A 13 15.94 -21.73 -13.29
N PRO A 14 15.56 -22.80 -12.52
CA PRO A 14 14.18 -23.18 -12.33
C PRO A 14 13.37 -22.16 -11.50
N ASN A 15 14.03 -21.18 -10.87
CA ASN A 15 13.42 -20.19 -10.00
C ASN A 15 13.43 -18.77 -10.58
N ASP A 16 13.68 -18.62 -11.87
CA ASP A 16 13.80 -17.30 -12.53
C ASP A 16 12.52 -16.45 -12.35
N ASP A 17 11.36 -17.09 -12.23
CA ASP A 17 10.07 -16.45 -12.01
C ASP A 17 9.65 -16.33 -10.51
N LEU A 18 10.50 -16.75 -9.58
CA LEU A 18 10.18 -16.76 -8.15
C LEU A 18 9.82 -15.36 -7.63
N PHE A 19 10.50 -14.33 -8.11
CA PHE A 19 10.24 -12.95 -7.73
C PHE A 19 8.79 -12.54 -8.06
N GLU A 20 8.35 -12.81 -9.28
CA GLU A 20 6.99 -12.51 -9.73
C GLU A 20 5.95 -13.39 -9.03
N LYS A 21 6.21 -14.70 -8.93
CA LYS A 21 5.34 -15.66 -8.22
C LYS A 21 5.09 -15.29 -6.76
N LYS A 22 6.09 -14.67 -6.12
CA LYS A 22 5.94 -14.18 -4.72
C LYS A 22 5.46 -12.73 -4.63
N GLY A 23 4.95 -12.13 -5.72
CA GLY A 23 4.38 -10.78 -5.71
C GLY A 23 5.41 -9.67 -5.60
N GLY A 24 6.62 -9.91 -6.08
CA GLY A 24 7.65 -8.89 -6.23
C GLY A 24 7.26 -7.90 -7.33
N GLY A 25 7.36 -6.59 -7.03
CA GLY A 25 7.03 -5.52 -7.98
C GLY A 25 8.11 -4.44 -8.09
N GLY A 26 9.26 -4.66 -7.44
CA GLY A 26 10.38 -3.72 -7.44
C GLY A 26 11.48 -4.18 -6.49
N TYR A 27 12.67 -3.60 -6.61
CA TYR A 27 13.85 -4.00 -5.84
C TYR A 27 14.23 -2.98 -4.76
N PRO A 28 14.69 -3.46 -3.60
CA PRO A 28 14.52 -4.81 -3.13
C PRO A 28 13.10 -5.08 -2.60
N THR A 29 12.60 -6.28 -2.82
CA THR A 29 11.39 -6.80 -2.15
C THR A 29 11.82 -7.73 -1.02
N MET A 30 11.30 -7.53 0.19
CA MET A 30 11.60 -8.34 1.36
C MET A 30 10.31 -8.96 1.88
N LEU A 31 10.26 -10.28 1.87
CA LEU A 31 9.11 -11.08 2.26
C LEU A 31 9.47 -11.97 3.44
N MET A 32 8.50 -12.25 4.28
CA MET A 32 8.56 -13.32 5.27
C MET A 32 7.73 -14.47 4.76
N LEU A 33 8.36 -15.62 4.66
CA LEU A 33 7.74 -16.86 4.22
C LEU A 33 7.71 -17.83 5.41
N ASP A 34 6.72 -18.71 5.43
CA ASP A 34 6.70 -19.86 6.34
C ASP A 34 7.52 -21.04 5.77
N GLU A 35 7.48 -22.17 6.45
CA GLU A 35 8.19 -23.39 6.07
C GLU A 35 7.70 -24.02 4.76
N THR A 36 6.50 -23.66 4.31
CA THR A 36 5.93 -24.10 3.03
C THR A 36 6.22 -23.13 1.88
N GLY A 37 6.85 -22.00 2.21
CA GLY A 37 7.12 -20.91 1.27
C GLY A 37 5.93 -19.99 1.03
N ASP A 38 4.87 -20.07 1.84
CA ASP A 38 3.76 -19.14 1.77
C ASP A 38 4.11 -17.80 2.41
N MET A 39 3.65 -16.71 1.78
CA MET A 39 3.89 -15.36 2.28
C MET A 39 3.05 -15.09 3.53
N ILE A 40 3.74 -14.79 4.63
CA ILE A 40 3.14 -14.43 5.93
C ILE A 40 3.41 -12.98 6.33
N GLY A 41 4.25 -12.28 5.58
CA GLY A 41 4.55 -10.87 5.81
C GLY A 41 5.30 -10.25 4.65
N LYS A 42 5.10 -8.94 4.46
CA LYS A 42 5.82 -8.13 3.47
C LYS A 42 6.34 -6.89 4.17
N HIS A 43 7.64 -6.65 4.05
CA HIS A 43 8.23 -5.42 4.60
C HIS A 43 7.90 -4.24 3.70
N SER A 44 7.34 -3.21 4.31
CA SER A 44 7.07 -1.92 3.66
C SER A 44 7.50 -0.79 4.62
N GLY A 45 8.42 0.03 4.20
CA GLY A 45 8.90 1.14 5.01
C GLY A 45 10.44 1.27 4.97
N GLU A 46 10.98 1.97 5.97
CA GLU A 46 12.42 2.16 6.08
C GLU A 46 13.13 0.85 6.49
N ARG A 47 14.34 0.65 5.97
CA ARG A 47 15.12 -0.56 6.24
C ARG A 47 15.94 -0.41 7.52
N THR A 48 15.24 -0.19 8.62
CA THR A 48 15.81 -0.08 9.95
C THR A 48 15.42 -1.29 10.80
N VAL A 49 16.23 -1.62 11.80
CA VAL A 49 15.94 -2.74 12.69
C VAL A 49 14.54 -2.63 13.31
N PRO A 50 14.11 -1.48 13.86
CA PRO A 50 12.77 -1.34 14.44
C PRO A 50 11.64 -1.60 13.43
N GLU A 51 11.79 -1.21 12.17
CA GLU A 51 10.77 -1.46 11.14
C GLU A 51 10.73 -2.93 10.72
N PHE A 52 11.88 -3.61 10.70
CA PHE A 52 11.91 -5.06 10.52
C PHE A 52 11.26 -5.80 11.67
N GLU A 53 11.51 -5.41 12.92
CA GLU A 53 10.88 -5.98 14.10
C GLU A 53 9.35 -5.86 14.05
N LYS A 54 8.83 -4.72 13.62
CA LYS A 54 7.38 -4.55 13.39
C LYS A 54 6.84 -5.52 12.31
N THR A 55 7.63 -5.75 11.26
CA THR A 55 7.23 -6.70 10.20
C THR A 55 7.21 -8.13 10.73
N VAL A 56 8.22 -8.53 11.53
CA VAL A 56 8.25 -9.83 12.21
C VAL A 56 7.04 -9.98 13.14
N ALA A 57 6.75 -8.98 13.98
CA ALA A 57 5.61 -9.02 14.89
C ALA A 57 4.28 -9.23 14.13
N LYS A 58 4.09 -8.54 12.99
CA LYS A 58 2.90 -8.75 12.13
C LYS A 58 2.84 -10.17 11.56
N ALA A 59 3.97 -10.74 11.11
CA ALA A 59 4.02 -12.11 10.61
C ALA A 59 3.69 -13.13 11.71
N VAL A 60 4.17 -12.93 12.94
CA VAL A 60 3.82 -13.77 14.09
C VAL A 60 2.32 -13.70 14.40
N LEU A 61 1.73 -12.49 14.38
CA LEU A 61 0.29 -12.33 14.56
C LEU A 61 -0.51 -13.02 13.44
N TYR A 62 -0.06 -12.91 12.19
CA TYR A 62 -0.67 -13.62 11.07
C TYR A 62 -0.69 -15.13 11.29
N LEU A 63 0.43 -15.72 11.73
CA LEU A 63 0.50 -17.17 12.04
C LEU A 63 -0.45 -17.55 13.17
N ALA A 64 -0.57 -16.73 14.21
CA ALA A 64 -1.50 -16.99 15.32
C ALA A 64 -2.97 -16.94 14.85
N VAL A 65 -3.33 -15.97 13.99
CA VAL A 65 -4.66 -15.86 13.38
C VAL A 65 -4.94 -17.08 12.48
N ARG A 66 -3.97 -17.45 11.63
CA ARG A 66 -4.09 -18.63 10.77
C ARG A 66 -4.37 -19.89 11.57
N LYS A 67 -3.60 -20.13 12.63
CA LYS A 67 -3.80 -21.30 13.51
C LYS A 67 -5.21 -21.36 14.11
N LYS A 68 -5.76 -20.22 14.56
CA LYS A 68 -7.14 -20.17 15.08
C LYS A 68 -8.18 -20.45 14.00
N ALA A 69 -7.99 -19.86 12.81
CA ALA A 69 -8.87 -20.08 11.66
C ALA A 69 -8.89 -21.56 11.22
N GLU A 70 -7.74 -22.21 11.19
CA GLU A 70 -7.58 -23.64 10.89
C GLU A 70 -8.22 -24.54 11.96
N ALA A 71 -8.30 -24.06 13.21
CA ALA A 71 -9.03 -24.73 14.30
C ALA A 71 -10.55 -24.49 14.26
N GLY A 72 -11.07 -23.79 13.22
CA GLY A 72 -12.50 -23.57 13.02
C GLY A 72 -13.06 -22.28 13.60
N ASP A 73 -12.22 -21.38 14.14
CA ASP A 73 -12.64 -20.05 14.60
C ASP A 73 -13.02 -19.19 13.40
N LYS A 74 -14.33 -18.93 13.23
CA LYS A 74 -14.88 -18.17 12.13
C LYS A 74 -14.43 -16.70 12.14
N SER A 75 -14.32 -16.09 13.31
CA SER A 75 -13.86 -14.71 13.43
C SER A 75 -12.39 -14.59 13.00
N ALA A 76 -11.54 -15.51 13.47
CA ALA A 76 -10.16 -15.59 13.00
C ALA A 76 -10.06 -15.91 11.49
N GLY A 77 -11.01 -16.68 10.94
CA GLY A 77 -11.13 -16.91 9.50
C GLY A 77 -11.37 -15.63 8.70
N ILE A 78 -12.22 -14.75 9.20
CA ILE A 78 -12.47 -13.42 8.61
C ILE A 78 -11.19 -12.57 8.69
N ASP A 79 -10.53 -12.51 9.84
CA ASP A 79 -9.26 -11.78 10.01
C ASP A 79 -8.17 -12.30 9.07
N LEU A 80 -8.10 -13.61 8.88
CA LEU A 80 -7.17 -14.23 7.95
C LEU A 80 -7.46 -13.85 6.49
N ALA A 81 -8.74 -13.82 6.09
CA ALA A 81 -9.13 -13.40 4.75
C ALA A 81 -8.71 -11.94 4.49
N ILE A 82 -8.96 -11.03 5.45
CA ILE A 82 -8.55 -9.63 5.37
C ILE A 82 -7.01 -9.52 5.28
N ALA A 83 -6.28 -10.23 6.14
CA ALA A 83 -4.82 -10.22 6.13
C ALA A 83 -4.22 -10.74 4.82
N LYS A 84 -4.84 -11.73 4.19
CA LYS A 84 -4.44 -12.23 2.86
C LYS A 84 -4.64 -11.19 1.76
N VAL A 85 -5.70 -10.37 1.84
CA VAL A 85 -5.90 -9.24 0.92
C VAL A 85 -4.83 -8.16 1.14
N GLU A 86 -4.50 -7.84 2.40
CA GLU A 86 -3.41 -6.91 2.75
C GLU A 86 -2.05 -7.36 2.19
N LEU A 87 -1.78 -8.66 2.21
CA LEU A 87 -0.56 -9.25 1.66
C LEU A 87 -0.58 -9.37 0.12
N GLY A 88 -1.75 -9.21 -0.51
CA GLY A 88 -1.92 -9.44 -1.95
C GLY A 88 -1.96 -10.92 -2.35
N THR A 89 -2.19 -11.84 -1.42
CA THR A 89 -2.30 -13.29 -1.65
C THR A 89 -3.74 -13.76 -1.84
N LEU A 90 -4.71 -12.87 -1.69
CA LEU A 90 -6.12 -13.13 -1.96
C LEU A 90 -6.72 -11.90 -2.64
N THR A 91 -7.58 -12.10 -3.63
CA THR A 91 -8.30 -10.99 -4.26
C THR A 91 -9.39 -10.44 -3.34
N ALA A 92 -9.78 -9.19 -3.55
CA ALA A 92 -10.88 -8.57 -2.80
C ALA A 92 -12.20 -9.35 -2.94
N ASP A 93 -12.49 -9.85 -4.15
CA ASP A 93 -13.74 -10.56 -4.44
C ASP A 93 -13.75 -11.96 -3.81
N ASP A 94 -12.63 -12.67 -3.86
CA ASP A 94 -12.51 -13.96 -3.16
C ASP A 94 -12.59 -13.79 -1.65
N ALA A 95 -12.04 -12.70 -1.11
CA ALA A 95 -12.16 -12.40 0.33
C ALA A 95 -13.61 -12.10 0.72
N LYS A 96 -14.35 -11.29 -0.06
CA LYS A 96 -15.77 -11.04 0.19
C LYS A 96 -16.58 -12.33 0.23
N LYS A 97 -16.33 -13.23 -0.74
CA LYS A 97 -16.99 -14.54 -0.79
C LYS A 97 -16.68 -15.36 0.47
N LYS A 98 -15.39 -15.49 0.82
CA LYS A 98 -14.97 -16.24 2.02
C LYS A 98 -15.54 -15.65 3.31
N ILE A 99 -15.54 -14.34 3.44
CA ILE A 99 -16.11 -13.66 4.60
C ILE A 99 -17.61 -13.96 4.69
N GLY A 100 -18.35 -13.88 3.57
CA GLY A 100 -19.77 -14.22 3.52
C GLY A 100 -20.08 -15.68 3.92
N GLU A 101 -19.20 -16.63 3.60
CA GLU A 101 -19.31 -18.02 4.02
C GLU A 101 -19.03 -18.24 5.51
N LEU A 102 -18.14 -17.42 6.09
CA LEU A 102 -17.76 -17.51 7.51
C LEU A 102 -18.77 -16.85 8.45
N GLY A 103 -19.43 -15.79 7.99
CA GLY A 103 -20.44 -15.07 8.76
C GLY A 103 -20.35 -13.56 8.61
N THR A 104 -20.91 -12.83 9.59
CA THR A 104 -20.88 -11.36 9.59
C THR A 104 -19.62 -10.85 10.27
N PRO A 105 -18.83 -9.98 9.62
CA PRO A 105 -17.68 -9.33 10.25
C PRO A 105 -18.09 -8.49 11.49
N THR A 106 -17.22 -8.40 12.47
CA THR A 106 -17.39 -7.38 13.51
C THR A 106 -17.22 -5.98 12.92
N PRO A 107 -17.68 -4.92 13.59
CA PRO A 107 -17.48 -3.54 13.13
C PRO A 107 -16.00 -3.22 12.87
N GLU A 108 -15.08 -3.69 13.71
CA GLU A 108 -13.64 -3.50 13.56
C GLU A 108 -13.08 -4.23 12.35
N GLN A 109 -13.53 -5.47 12.11
CA GLN A 109 -13.15 -6.25 10.92
C GLN A 109 -13.67 -5.58 9.64
N GLN A 110 -14.90 -5.06 9.66
CA GLN A 110 -15.46 -4.35 8.51
C GLN A 110 -14.68 -3.08 8.21
N VAL A 111 -14.39 -2.25 9.21
CA VAL A 111 -13.58 -1.03 9.06
C VAL A 111 -12.19 -1.36 8.49
N ARG A 112 -11.54 -2.42 8.99
CA ARG A 112 -10.25 -2.87 8.48
C ARG A 112 -10.34 -3.34 7.03
N PHE A 113 -11.36 -4.12 6.70
CA PHE A 113 -11.57 -4.61 5.33
C PHE A 113 -11.81 -3.47 4.35
N ASP A 114 -12.67 -2.51 4.70
CA ASP A 114 -12.95 -1.33 3.89
C ASP A 114 -11.68 -0.49 3.64
N ALA A 115 -10.84 -0.33 4.66
CA ALA A 115 -9.56 0.36 4.53
C ALA A 115 -8.61 -0.37 3.57
N VAL A 116 -8.55 -1.70 3.62
CA VAL A 116 -7.74 -2.51 2.70
C VAL A 116 -8.24 -2.37 1.26
N LEU A 117 -9.55 -2.44 1.05
CA LEU A 117 -10.16 -2.26 -0.27
C LEU A 117 -9.86 -0.87 -0.85
N LEU A 118 -9.97 0.16 -0.02
CA LEU A 118 -9.67 1.53 -0.42
C LEU A 118 -8.19 1.71 -0.80
N ASN A 119 -7.28 1.11 -0.05
CA ASN A 119 -5.86 1.13 -0.37
C ASN A 119 -5.60 0.46 -1.73
N GLN A 120 -6.22 -0.68 -2.01
CA GLN A 120 -6.12 -1.36 -3.30
C GLN A 120 -6.71 -0.53 -4.44
N GLU A 121 -7.85 0.13 -4.23
CA GLU A 121 -8.48 1.02 -5.21
C GLU A 121 -7.53 2.15 -5.62
N VAL A 122 -6.89 2.80 -4.65
CA VAL A 122 -5.90 3.87 -4.90
C VAL A 122 -4.73 3.36 -5.74
N MET A 123 -4.18 2.19 -5.42
CA MET A 123 -3.07 1.63 -6.18
C MET A 123 -3.50 1.19 -7.59
N ALA A 124 -4.70 0.65 -7.75
CA ALA A 124 -5.24 0.28 -9.06
C ALA A 124 -5.46 1.50 -9.95
N ILE A 125 -6.03 2.59 -9.42
CA ILE A 125 -6.19 3.86 -10.14
C ILE A 125 -4.82 4.42 -10.56
N SER A 126 -3.86 4.44 -9.64
CA SER A 126 -2.51 4.93 -9.91
C SER A 126 -1.82 4.12 -11.01
N LYS A 127 -1.92 2.79 -10.95
CA LYS A 127 -1.35 1.88 -11.93
C LYS A 127 -2.00 2.04 -13.31
N SER A 128 -3.33 2.13 -13.38
CA SER A 128 -4.06 2.26 -14.64
C SER A 128 -3.82 3.60 -15.33
N ALA A 129 -3.57 4.65 -14.56
CA ALA A 129 -3.26 5.98 -15.09
C ALA A 129 -1.85 6.06 -15.71
N GLY A 130 -0.92 5.21 -15.28
CA GLY A 130 0.45 5.22 -15.80
C GLY A 130 1.10 6.60 -15.67
N GLN A 131 1.41 7.23 -16.80
CA GLN A 131 2.00 8.57 -16.84
C GLN A 131 0.97 9.70 -16.70
N ASP A 132 -0.31 9.44 -16.94
CA ASP A 132 -1.39 10.44 -16.76
C ASP A 132 -1.79 10.60 -15.30
N ARG A 133 -0.84 11.10 -14.51
CA ARG A 133 -1.04 11.32 -13.08
C ARG A 133 -2.09 12.40 -12.79
N ALA A 134 -2.33 13.31 -13.70
CA ALA A 134 -3.35 14.35 -13.53
C ALA A 134 -4.77 13.74 -13.52
N SER A 135 -5.05 12.77 -14.39
CA SER A 135 -6.32 12.04 -14.40
C SER A 135 -6.52 11.24 -13.11
N ALA A 136 -5.48 10.56 -12.62
CA ALA A 136 -5.55 9.89 -11.31
C ALA A 136 -5.79 10.90 -10.18
N GLY A 137 -5.11 12.04 -10.20
CA GLY A 137 -5.27 13.10 -9.19
C GLY A 137 -6.68 13.70 -9.15
N LYS A 138 -7.35 13.80 -10.30
CA LYS A 138 -8.77 14.18 -10.36
C LYS A 138 -9.63 13.19 -9.59
N LYS A 139 -9.47 11.87 -9.88
CA LYS A 139 -10.21 10.81 -9.16
C LYS A 139 -9.93 10.84 -7.66
N PHE A 140 -8.68 11.03 -7.26
CA PHE A 140 -8.31 11.12 -5.85
C PHE A 140 -8.89 12.36 -5.17
N SER A 141 -8.99 13.50 -5.88
CA SER A 141 -9.68 14.69 -5.39
C SER A 141 -11.18 14.41 -5.15
N GLU A 142 -11.83 13.68 -6.04
CA GLU A 142 -13.22 13.26 -5.90
C GLU A 142 -13.39 12.28 -4.71
N MET A 143 -12.49 11.30 -4.57
CA MET A 143 -12.46 10.38 -3.43
C MET A 143 -12.27 11.14 -2.10
N LYS A 144 -11.34 12.11 -2.05
CA LYS A 144 -11.15 12.99 -0.90
C LYS A 144 -12.43 13.71 -0.51
N ALA A 145 -13.14 14.31 -1.50
CA ALA A 145 -14.40 15.00 -1.27
C ALA A 145 -15.49 14.07 -0.71
N ALA A 146 -15.45 12.78 -1.05
CA ALA A 146 -16.30 11.73 -0.50
C ALA A 146 -15.83 11.16 0.85
N GLY A 147 -14.76 11.70 1.46
CA GLY A 147 -14.18 11.20 2.71
C GLY A 147 -13.38 9.90 2.58
N LYS A 148 -13.13 9.44 1.35
CA LYS A 148 -12.38 8.21 1.06
C LYS A 148 -10.88 8.51 0.99
N ILE A 149 -10.21 8.48 2.13
CA ILE A 149 -8.77 8.72 2.25
C ILE A 149 -8.08 7.41 2.65
N PRO A 150 -7.08 6.93 1.87
CA PRO A 150 -6.40 5.68 2.18
C PRO A 150 -5.59 5.79 3.48
N THR A 151 -5.44 4.66 4.17
CA THR A 151 -4.72 4.59 5.46
C THR A 151 -3.35 3.94 5.36
N GLY A 152 -3.10 3.16 4.29
CA GLY A 152 -1.80 2.55 4.03
C GLY A 152 -0.73 3.62 3.77
N ALA A 153 0.48 3.42 4.28
CA ALA A 153 1.52 4.46 4.23
C ALA A 153 1.90 4.87 2.80
N ASN A 154 2.07 3.88 1.91
CA ASN A 154 2.41 4.12 0.51
C ASN A 154 1.21 4.67 -0.28
N GLU A 155 0.03 4.14 -0.02
CA GLU A 155 -1.23 4.54 -0.64
C GLU A 155 -1.57 5.97 -0.28
N TYR A 156 -1.40 6.34 0.99
CA TYR A 156 -1.59 7.70 1.48
C TYR A 156 -0.65 8.70 0.77
N LEU A 157 0.63 8.36 0.68
CA LEU A 157 1.61 9.22 -0.01
C LEU A 157 1.31 9.32 -1.51
N THR A 158 1.00 8.20 -2.17
CA THR A 158 0.61 8.17 -3.58
C THR A 158 -0.61 9.03 -3.84
N PHE A 159 -1.62 8.91 -2.99
CA PHE A 159 -2.88 9.66 -3.07
C PHE A 159 -2.63 11.18 -3.02
N TRP A 160 -1.98 11.65 -1.96
CA TRP A 160 -1.77 13.09 -1.78
C TRP A 160 -0.74 13.68 -2.74
N ASP A 161 0.34 12.96 -3.06
CA ASP A 161 1.31 13.41 -4.05
C ASP A 161 0.67 13.53 -5.45
N THR A 162 -0.22 12.60 -5.80
CA THR A 162 -0.92 12.63 -7.08
C THR A 162 -1.95 13.77 -7.14
N ILE A 163 -2.62 14.10 -6.02
CA ILE A 163 -3.46 15.30 -5.93
C ILE A 163 -2.65 16.57 -6.17
N THR A 164 -1.38 16.67 -5.73
CA THR A 164 -0.53 17.84 -6.06
C THR A 164 -0.33 18.00 -7.57
N VAL A 165 -0.22 16.91 -8.32
CA VAL A 165 -0.06 16.97 -9.80
C VAL A 165 -1.32 17.50 -10.46
N TYR A 166 -2.49 17.04 -10.03
CA TYR A 166 -3.77 17.54 -10.54
C TYR A 166 -3.99 19.00 -10.17
N ALA A 167 -3.75 19.39 -8.92
CA ALA A 167 -3.89 20.76 -8.46
C ALA A 167 -2.96 21.73 -9.23
N GLU A 168 -1.72 21.31 -9.52
CA GLU A 168 -0.80 22.08 -10.37
C GLU A 168 -1.36 22.29 -11.78
N ALA A 169 -1.89 21.22 -12.39
CA ALA A 169 -2.48 21.28 -13.73
C ALA A 169 -3.72 22.22 -13.79
N GLN A 170 -4.49 22.30 -12.69
CA GLN A 170 -5.65 23.18 -12.58
C GLN A 170 -5.32 24.59 -12.05
N ASN A 171 -4.07 24.86 -11.71
CA ASN A 171 -3.62 26.05 -10.98
C ASN A 171 -4.42 26.29 -9.66
N ASP A 172 -4.86 25.21 -9.02
CA ASP A 172 -5.58 25.25 -7.75
C ASP A 172 -4.59 25.30 -6.57
N VAL A 173 -4.24 26.52 -6.18
CA VAL A 173 -3.26 26.80 -5.11
C VAL A 173 -3.72 26.22 -3.78
N PRO A 174 -4.97 26.40 -3.30
CA PRO A 174 -5.42 25.84 -2.03
C PRO A 174 -5.32 24.32 -1.98
N MET A 175 -5.76 23.62 -3.02
CA MET A 175 -5.68 22.15 -3.10
C MET A 175 -4.22 21.67 -3.11
N PHE A 176 -3.34 22.37 -3.82
CA PHE A 176 -1.92 22.03 -3.85
C PHE A 176 -1.27 22.18 -2.48
N GLU A 177 -1.54 23.29 -1.77
CA GLU A 177 -1.00 23.55 -0.43
C GLU A 177 -1.46 22.50 0.57
N GLU A 178 -2.74 22.16 0.58
CA GLU A 178 -3.30 21.10 1.43
C GLU A 178 -2.61 19.75 1.16
N ALA A 179 -2.58 19.33 -0.10
CA ALA A 179 -2.00 18.05 -0.48
C ALA A 179 -0.50 17.97 -0.14
N LEU A 180 0.26 19.03 -0.42
CA LEU A 180 1.68 19.10 -0.07
C LEU A 180 1.91 19.05 1.45
N ALA A 181 1.04 19.71 2.25
CA ALA A 181 1.11 19.66 3.70
C ALA A 181 0.90 18.22 4.21
N LYS A 182 -0.06 17.47 3.65
CA LYS A 182 -0.32 16.07 3.99
C LYS A 182 0.86 15.15 3.67
N VAL A 183 1.50 15.36 2.52
CA VAL A 183 2.73 14.62 2.17
C VAL A 183 3.86 14.95 3.14
N ARG A 184 4.04 16.22 3.51
CA ARG A 184 5.07 16.67 4.44
C ARG A 184 4.85 16.11 5.85
N GLU A 185 3.62 16.13 6.34
CA GLU A 185 3.24 15.54 7.63
C GLU A 185 3.65 14.06 7.70
N LYS A 186 3.40 13.31 6.62
CA LYS A 186 3.68 11.87 6.58
C LYS A 186 5.15 11.53 6.42
N ILE A 187 5.89 12.29 5.62
CA ILE A 187 7.32 12.05 5.36
C ILE A 187 8.21 12.58 6.50
N GLY A 188 7.76 13.64 7.19
CA GLY A 188 8.54 14.29 8.23
C GLY A 188 9.80 14.98 7.67
N ALA A 189 10.78 15.20 8.54
CA ALA A 189 12.05 15.86 8.23
C ALA A 189 13.08 14.88 7.64
N ASN A 190 12.73 14.22 6.52
CA ASN A 190 13.64 13.29 5.85
C ASN A 190 14.56 14.03 4.86
N PRO A 191 15.89 14.13 5.12
CA PRO A 191 16.82 14.85 4.27
C PRO A 191 16.86 14.35 2.81
N SER A 192 16.64 13.05 2.58
CA SER A 192 16.62 12.48 1.24
C SER A 192 15.46 13.00 0.37
N LYS A 193 14.46 13.58 0.99
CA LYS A 193 13.27 14.16 0.31
C LYS A 193 13.37 15.67 0.08
N LYS A 194 14.49 16.30 0.48
CA LYS A 194 14.68 17.74 0.31
C LYS A 194 14.44 18.19 -1.13
N LYS A 195 15.06 17.53 -2.11
CA LYS A 195 14.91 17.87 -3.54
C LYS A 195 13.46 17.78 -4.02
N TYR A 196 12.71 16.80 -3.52
CA TYR A 196 11.28 16.68 -3.82
C TYR A 196 10.51 17.91 -3.33
N PHE A 197 10.70 18.29 -2.08
CA PHE A 197 10.00 19.44 -1.51
C PHE A 197 10.44 20.76 -2.15
N ASP A 198 11.72 20.95 -2.43
CA ASP A 198 12.22 22.14 -3.16
C ASP A 198 11.52 22.28 -4.53
N THR A 199 11.33 21.15 -5.25
CA THR A 199 10.62 21.14 -6.53
C THR A 199 9.15 21.53 -6.38
N LYS A 200 8.46 20.98 -5.37
CA LYS A 200 7.04 21.30 -5.13
C LYS A 200 6.83 22.75 -4.66
N GLU A 201 7.74 23.29 -3.86
CA GLU A 201 7.71 24.70 -3.44
C GLU A 201 7.94 25.65 -4.61
N ALA A 202 8.86 25.31 -5.52
CA ALA A 202 9.07 26.09 -6.74
C ALA A 202 7.81 26.10 -7.62
N ALA A 203 7.14 24.95 -7.78
CA ALA A 203 5.86 24.84 -8.49
C ALA A 203 4.78 25.72 -7.84
N LEU A 204 4.63 25.63 -6.52
CA LEU A 204 3.67 26.45 -5.75
C LEU A 204 3.92 27.96 -5.94
N LYS A 205 5.21 28.38 -5.88
CA LYS A 205 5.57 29.79 -6.12
C LYS A 205 5.17 30.24 -7.52
N LYS A 206 5.41 29.40 -8.56
CA LYS A 206 5.01 29.66 -9.94
C LYS A 206 3.49 29.74 -10.10
N MET A 207 2.71 28.87 -9.41
CA MET A 207 1.26 28.92 -9.43
C MET A 207 0.73 30.23 -8.84
N LYS A 208 1.30 30.69 -7.71
CA LYS A 208 0.93 31.96 -7.05
C LYS A 208 1.25 33.19 -7.91
N SER A 209 2.28 33.13 -8.75
CA SER A 209 2.66 34.24 -9.63
C SER A 209 1.80 34.36 -10.89
N LYS A 210 0.96 33.37 -11.20
CA LYS A 210 0.02 33.39 -12.34
C LYS A 210 -1.35 34.02 -12.01
N LYS A 211 -1.52 34.46 -10.78
CA LYS A 211 -2.66 35.27 -10.36
C LYS A 211 -2.37 36.75 -10.60
#